data_3a5b13f95ba1466326eab1acfe2daf19
#
_entry.id   3a5b13f95ba1466326eab1acfe2daf19
#
_cell.length_a   1.000
_cell.length_b   1.000
_cell.length_c   1.000
_cell.angle_alpha   90.00
_cell.angle_beta   90.00
_cell.angle_gamma   90.00
#
_symmetry.space_group_name_H-M   'P 1'
#
loop_
_entity.id
_entity.type
_entity.pdbx_description
1 polymer ?
#
loop_
_entity_poly.entity_id
_entity_poly.type
_entity_poly.pdbx_seq_one_letter_code
_entity_poly.pdbx_strand_id
1 'polypeptide(L)'
;RGYYKDRGMSFATNIPQEFTAYWNWMRTNVPSLSNNKTNIVSAYATLSYTYKDIFTVNANGRYDGSNQFGSRSKDSLLPIWSVSGNLNIRSLLDIRKEWVNDIRLKASYGEQGNMLDNQTPELIIKKGNMNSFYNEMVSSVAYFANPNLKWEKTRSTNIGLESSFLDNRLQL
;
A
#
# COMPACT_ATOMS: atom_id res chain seq x y z
N ARG A 1 11.63 0.14 9.04
CA ARG A 1 10.55 -0.17 9.99
C ARG A 1 9.69 1.06 10.19
N GLY A 2 8.42 0.99 9.81
CA GLY A 2 7.43 2.04 10.04
C GLY A 2 6.49 1.66 11.18
N TYR A 3 6.14 2.61 12.02
CA TYR A 3 5.17 2.46 13.10
C TYR A 3 4.18 3.61 13.02
N TYR A 4 2.91 3.29 12.89
CA TYR A 4 1.83 4.27 12.92
C TYR A 4 0.86 3.91 14.04
N LYS A 5 0.51 4.91 14.87
CA LYS A 5 -0.44 4.78 15.97
C LYS A 5 -1.41 5.94 15.91
N ASP A 6 -2.67 5.63 15.66
CA ASP A 6 -3.76 6.58 15.73
C ASP A 6 -4.57 6.34 17.02
N ARG A 7 -4.81 7.43 17.76
CA ARG A 7 -5.64 7.44 18.96
C ARG A 7 -6.68 8.53 18.83
N GLY A 8 -7.91 8.13 18.75
CA GLY A 8 -9.06 9.04 18.77
C GLY A 8 -9.81 8.96 20.11
N MET A 9 -10.17 10.10 20.65
CA MET A 9 -11.06 10.22 21.80
C MET A 9 -12.15 11.23 21.48
N SER A 10 -13.39 10.82 21.60
CA SER A 10 -14.53 11.73 21.44
C SER A 10 -15.14 12.06 22.80
N PHE A 11 -15.38 13.33 23.00
CA PHE A 11 -16.07 13.84 24.18
C PHE A 11 -17.38 14.49 23.75
N ALA A 12 -18.43 14.29 24.53
CA ALA A 12 -19.63 15.06 24.34
C ALA A 12 -19.54 16.39 25.14
N THR A 13 -20.02 17.46 24.54
CA THR A 13 -20.15 18.78 25.16
C THR A 13 -21.63 19.02 25.55
N ASN A 14 -21.90 20.02 26.35
CA ASN A 14 -23.27 20.38 26.84
C ASN A 14 -23.86 19.34 27.81
N ILE A 15 -23.17 19.11 28.92
CA ILE A 15 -23.62 18.22 29.99
C ILE A 15 -24.86 18.84 30.70
N PRO A 16 -26.02 18.17 30.73
CA PRO A 16 -27.19 18.66 31.47
C PRO A 16 -26.93 18.71 32.97
N GLN A 17 -27.38 19.75 33.65
CA GLN A 17 -27.22 19.90 35.10
C GLN A 17 -28.30 19.15 35.93
N GLU A 18 -29.43 18.82 35.33
CA GLU A 18 -30.48 18.06 36.01
C GLU A 18 -30.14 16.56 36.07
N PHE A 19 -30.32 15.94 37.21
CA PHE A 19 -29.91 14.57 37.48
C PHE A 19 -30.52 13.53 36.52
N THR A 20 -31.82 13.61 36.24
CA THR A 20 -32.48 12.68 35.30
C THR A 20 -32.04 12.90 33.87
N ALA A 21 -31.86 14.14 33.43
CA ALA A 21 -31.34 14.50 32.11
C ALA A 21 -29.88 14.09 31.97
N TYR A 22 -29.09 14.23 33.03
CA TYR A 22 -27.67 13.77 33.04
C TYR A 22 -27.54 12.26 32.84
N TRP A 23 -28.35 11.43 33.51
CA TRP A 23 -28.32 9.99 33.35
C TRP A 23 -28.73 9.53 31.95
N ASN A 24 -29.76 10.15 31.38
CA ASN A 24 -30.17 9.87 30.01
C ASN A 24 -29.12 10.32 29.01
N TRP A 25 -28.52 11.48 29.24
CA TRP A 25 -27.43 12.00 28.42
C TRP A 25 -26.21 11.08 28.49
N MET A 26 -25.79 10.59 29.66
CA MET A 26 -24.65 9.67 29.83
C MET A 26 -24.88 8.35 29.12
N ARG A 27 -26.09 7.84 29.04
CA ARG A 27 -26.43 6.62 28.30
C ARG A 27 -26.24 6.77 26.79
N THR A 28 -26.49 7.95 26.26
CA THR A 28 -26.45 8.24 24.83
C THR A 28 -25.09 8.79 24.39
N ASN A 29 -24.33 9.39 25.29
CA ASN A 29 -23.04 10.05 24.98
C ASN A 29 -21.87 9.35 25.67
N VAL A 30 -21.74 8.04 25.49
CA VAL A 30 -20.61 7.28 25.99
C VAL A 30 -19.36 7.72 25.25
N PRO A 31 -18.28 8.16 25.95
CA PRO A 31 -17.03 8.49 25.32
C PRO A 31 -16.50 7.30 24.52
N SER A 32 -16.14 7.50 23.28
CA SER A 32 -15.50 6.47 22.47
C SER A 32 -13.98 6.67 22.45
N LEU A 33 -13.27 5.59 22.68
CA LEU A 33 -11.81 5.55 22.58
C LEU A 33 -11.41 4.63 21.43
N SER A 34 -10.74 5.16 20.43
CA SER A 34 -10.16 4.35 19.36
C SER A 34 -8.62 4.32 19.48
N ASN A 35 -8.04 3.16 19.28
CA ASN A 35 -6.59 2.97 19.31
C ASN A 35 -6.20 1.99 18.21
N ASN A 36 -5.81 2.52 17.06
CA ASN A 36 -5.36 1.76 15.91
C ASN A 36 -3.84 1.75 15.86
N LYS A 37 -3.26 0.57 15.67
CA LYS A 37 -1.81 0.39 15.61
C LYS A 37 -1.46 -0.42 14.36
N THR A 38 -0.78 0.22 13.42
CA THR A 38 -0.25 -0.42 12.22
C THR A 38 1.28 -0.51 12.30
N ASN A 39 1.81 -1.72 12.17
CA ASN A 39 3.24 -1.96 12.06
C ASN A 39 3.55 -2.46 10.65
N ILE A 40 4.51 -1.82 10.01
CA ILE A 40 5.01 -2.22 8.69
C ILE A 40 6.51 -2.45 8.83
N VAL A 41 6.99 -3.56 8.29
CA VAL A 41 8.41 -3.90 8.20
C VAL A 41 8.73 -4.14 6.75
N SER A 42 9.79 -3.50 6.26
CA SER A 42 10.23 -3.62 4.88
C SER A 42 11.72 -3.93 4.82
N ALA A 43 12.10 -4.85 3.93
CA ALA A 43 13.47 -5.08 3.52
C ALA A 43 13.56 -4.90 2.01
N TYR A 44 14.60 -4.24 1.52
CA TYR A 44 14.78 -4.04 0.08
C TYR A 44 16.23 -4.23 -0.33
N ALA A 45 16.40 -4.62 -1.59
CA ALA A 45 17.70 -4.72 -2.24
C ALA A 45 17.60 -4.17 -3.67
N THR A 46 18.64 -3.50 -4.12
CA THR A 46 18.76 -2.97 -5.47
C THR A 46 20.10 -3.41 -6.04
N LEU A 47 20.08 -3.95 -7.25
CA LEU A 47 21.26 -4.34 -8.02
C LEU A 47 21.24 -3.59 -9.34
N SER A 48 22.35 -2.94 -9.68
CA SER A 48 22.55 -2.29 -10.96
C SER A 48 23.84 -2.78 -11.59
N TYR A 49 23.78 -3.17 -12.85
CA TYR A 49 24.94 -3.60 -13.63
C TYR A 49 24.96 -2.90 -14.96
N THR A 50 26.10 -2.25 -15.28
CA THR A 50 26.33 -1.57 -16.56
C THR A 50 27.53 -2.19 -17.25
N TYR A 51 27.38 -2.55 -18.51
CA TYR A 51 28.42 -3.11 -19.33
C TYR A 51 28.79 -2.16 -20.48
N LYS A 52 30.02 -1.64 -20.44
CA LYS A 52 30.63 -0.78 -21.50
C LYS A 52 29.73 0.35 -22.02
N ASP A 53 28.86 0.90 -21.19
CA ASP A 53 27.83 1.87 -21.56
C ASP A 53 26.90 1.43 -22.71
N ILE A 54 26.96 0.13 -23.09
CA ILE A 54 26.09 -0.47 -24.09
C ILE A 54 24.76 -0.86 -23.49
N PHE A 55 24.77 -1.59 -22.37
CA PHE A 55 23.54 -1.91 -21.69
C PHE A 55 23.65 -1.76 -20.18
N THR A 56 22.54 -1.40 -19.56
CA THR A 56 22.38 -1.37 -18.10
C THR A 56 21.18 -2.20 -17.72
N VAL A 57 21.36 -3.07 -16.73
CA VAL A 57 20.28 -3.84 -16.11
C VAL A 57 20.14 -3.43 -14.66
N ASN A 58 18.92 -3.13 -14.22
CA ASN A 58 18.60 -2.88 -12.83
C ASN A 58 17.59 -3.91 -12.35
N ALA A 59 17.84 -4.47 -11.19
CA ALA A 59 16.91 -5.35 -10.48
C ALA A 59 16.64 -4.79 -9.09
N ASN A 60 15.38 -4.64 -8.75
CA ASN A 60 14.93 -4.17 -7.45
C ASN A 60 14.04 -5.23 -6.83
N GLY A 61 14.25 -5.50 -5.56
CA GLY A 61 13.42 -6.37 -4.77
C GLY A 61 13.08 -5.71 -3.44
N ARG A 62 11.83 -5.78 -3.02
CA ARG A 62 11.34 -5.31 -1.74
C ARG A 62 10.41 -6.34 -1.13
N TYR A 63 10.54 -6.54 0.15
CA TYR A 63 9.71 -7.46 0.91
C TYR A 63 9.02 -6.70 2.02
N ASP A 64 7.71 -6.57 1.94
CA ASP A 64 6.89 -5.81 2.87
C ASP A 64 6.03 -6.73 3.73
N GLY A 65 6.03 -6.49 5.04
CA GLY A 65 5.17 -7.18 5.98
C GLY A 65 4.32 -6.21 6.79
N SER A 66 3.05 -6.57 7.01
CA SER A 66 2.11 -5.77 7.80
C SER A 66 1.34 -6.64 8.80
N ASN A 67 1.05 -6.07 9.97
CA ASN A 67 0.22 -6.73 10.98
C ASN A 67 -1.29 -6.64 10.68
N GLN A 68 -1.69 -5.93 9.63
CA GLN A 68 -3.11 -5.77 9.27
C GLN A 68 -3.75 -7.04 8.70
N PHE A 69 -2.93 -8.01 8.23
CA PHE A 69 -3.43 -9.27 7.69
C PHE A 69 -3.76 -10.33 8.77
N GLY A 70 -3.62 -9.98 10.06
CA GLY A 70 -3.81 -10.92 11.16
C GLY A 70 -2.66 -11.92 11.29
N SER A 71 -2.61 -12.61 12.43
CA SER A 71 -1.53 -13.55 12.77
C SER A 71 -1.58 -14.88 12.00
N ARG A 72 -2.69 -15.17 11.33
CA ARG A 72 -2.93 -16.43 10.61
C ARG A 72 -2.73 -16.35 9.10
N SER A 73 -2.54 -15.16 8.56
CA SER A 73 -2.37 -14.99 7.12
C SER A 73 -0.96 -15.38 6.69
N LYS A 74 -0.86 -16.36 5.80
CA LYS A 74 0.39 -16.69 5.10
C LYS A 74 0.82 -15.58 4.14
N ASP A 75 -0.10 -14.70 3.79
CA ASP A 75 0.09 -13.60 2.85
C ASP A 75 0.43 -12.27 3.56
N SER A 76 0.85 -12.31 4.82
CA SER A 76 1.30 -11.12 5.58
C SER A 76 2.54 -10.46 4.99
N LEU A 77 3.27 -11.20 4.15
CA LEU A 77 4.49 -10.78 3.49
C LEU A 77 4.26 -10.68 1.98
N LEU A 78 4.56 -9.52 1.40
CA LEU A 78 4.44 -9.26 -0.03
C LEU A 78 5.80 -9.08 -0.66
N PRO A 79 6.22 -9.97 -1.59
CA PRO A 79 7.34 -9.70 -2.46
C PRO A 79 6.92 -8.73 -3.58
N ILE A 80 7.62 -7.62 -3.68
CA ILE A 80 7.54 -6.63 -4.76
C ILE A 80 8.86 -6.66 -5.49
N TRP A 81 8.84 -6.73 -6.81
CA TRP A 81 10.07 -6.77 -7.58
C TRP A 81 9.92 -6.12 -8.94
N SER A 82 11.01 -5.62 -9.46
CA SER A 82 11.08 -5.10 -10.81
C SER A 82 12.45 -5.33 -11.43
N VAL A 83 12.45 -5.57 -12.72
CA VAL A 83 13.65 -5.62 -13.54
C VAL A 83 13.50 -4.62 -14.67
N SER A 84 14.54 -3.84 -14.92
CA SER A 84 14.57 -2.91 -16.06
C SER A 84 15.89 -3.03 -16.80
N GLY A 85 15.81 -2.88 -18.11
CA GLY A 85 16.95 -2.86 -19.02
C GLY A 85 16.97 -1.56 -19.83
N ASN A 86 18.17 -1.06 -20.08
CA ASN A 86 18.42 0.07 -20.94
C ASN A 86 19.55 -0.33 -21.92
N LEU A 87 19.25 -0.32 -23.21
CA LEU A 87 20.18 -0.65 -24.27
C LEU A 87 20.49 0.61 -25.08
N ASN A 88 21.77 1.02 -25.09
CA ASN A 88 22.26 2.11 -25.92
C ASN A 88 22.60 1.58 -27.31
N ILE A 89 21.68 1.78 -28.25
CA ILE A 89 21.78 1.30 -29.62
C ILE A 89 22.92 2.02 -30.36
N ARG A 90 23.12 3.31 -30.06
CA ARG A 90 24.25 4.07 -30.67
C ARG A 90 25.59 3.45 -30.33
N SER A 91 25.82 3.11 -29.07
CA SER A 91 27.04 2.47 -28.61
C SER A 91 27.17 1.04 -29.11
N LEU A 92 26.07 0.29 -29.18
CA LEU A 92 26.05 -1.08 -29.65
C LEU A 92 26.42 -1.21 -31.14
N LEU A 93 25.92 -0.32 -31.98
CA LEU A 93 26.12 -0.32 -33.44
C LEU A 93 27.27 0.59 -33.91
N ASP A 94 27.99 1.21 -32.96
CA ASP A 94 29.07 2.18 -33.23
C ASP A 94 28.66 3.25 -34.27
N ILE A 95 27.45 3.83 -34.07
CA ILE A 95 26.91 4.85 -34.98
C ILE A 95 27.68 6.15 -34.79
N ARG A 96 28.58 6.48 -35.74
CA ARG A 96 29.45 7.66 -35.69
C ARG A 96 28.89 8.87 -36.44
N LYS A 97 27.60 8.90 -36.74
CA LYS A 97 27.01 10.04 -37.43
C LYS A 97 26.83 11.20 -36.45
N GLU A 98 27.35 12.39 -36.79
CA GLU A 98 27.33 13.57 -35.92
C GLU A 98 25.92 14.07 -35.57
N TRP A 99 24.94 13.84 -36.44
CA TRP A 99 23.58 14.23 -36.20
C TRP A 99 22.78 13.30 -35.29
N VAL A 100 23.30 12.11 -34.97
CA VAL A 100 22.70 11.14 -34.02
C VAL A 100 23.45 11.24 -32.69
N ASN A 101 22.79 11.81 -31.67
CA ASN A 101 23.40 11.97 -30.36
C ASN A 101 23.19 10.74 -29.48
N ASP A 102 21.97 10.21 -29.42
CA ASP A 102 21.65 9.06 -28.59
C ASP A 102 20.45 8.31 -29.14
N ILE A 103 20.44 6.98 -29.00
CA ILE A 103 19.30 6.11 -29.26
C ILE A 103 19.31 5.03 -28.19
N ARG A 104 18.26 5.00 -27.35
CA ARG A 104 18.13 4.07 -26.25
C ARG A 104 16.82 3.32 -26.31
N LEU A 105 16.89 2.00 -26.16
CA LEU A 105 15.75 1.14 -25.94
C LEU A 105 15.66 0.83 -24.45
N LYS A 106 14.51 1.15 -23.85
CA LYS A 106 14.22 0.85 -22.44
C LYS A 106 13.11 -0.16 -22.34
N ALA A 107 13.27 -1.11 -21.43
CA ALA A 107 12.20 -2.03 -21.09
C ALA A 107 12.18 -2.24 -19.57
N SER A 108 10.99 -2.34 -18.99
CA SER A 108 10.85 -2.71 -17.60
C SER A 108 9.67 -3.65 -17.39
N TYR A 109 9.83 -4.55 -16.44
CA TYR A 109 8.80 -5.46 -15.99
C TYR A 109 8.86 -5.61 -14.48
N GLY A 110 7.70 -5.62 -13.84
CA GLY A 110 7.64 -5.77 -12.39
C GLY A 110 6.26 -6.11 -11.87
N GLU A 111 6.24 -6.49 -10.60
CA GLU A 111 5.03 -6.77 -9.82
C GLU A 111 5.01 -5.85 -8.60
N GLN A 112 3.90 -5.13 -8.42
CA GLN A 112 3.62 -4.29 -7.28
C GLN A 112 2.45 -4.86 -6.51
N GLY A 113 2.44 -4.65 -5.21
CA GLY A 113 1.31 -4.98 -4.37
C GLY A 113 0.74 -3.76 -3.68
N ASN A 114 -0.57 -3.77 -3.54
CA ASN A 114 -1.30 -2.76 -2.79
C ASN A 114 -2.13 -3.42 -1.71
N MET A 115 -2.27 -2.76 -0.58
CA MET A 115 -3.13 -3.21 0.50
C MET A 115 -4.48 -2.52 0.38
N LEU A 116 -5.54 -3.29 0.42
CA LEU A 116 -6.89 -2.76 0.47
C LEU A 116 -7.17 -2.17 1.85
N ASP A 117 -7.45 -0.89 1.90
CA ASP A 117 -7.86 -0.21 3.12
C ASP A 117 -9.25 -0.69 3.57
N ASN A 118 -9.50 -0.65 4.87
CA ASN A 118 -10.78 -1.00 5.51
C ASN A 118 -11.21 -2.47 5.33
N GLN A 119 -10.29 -3.37 5.02
CA GLN A 119 -10.53 -4.81 5.01
C GLN A 119 -9.92 -5.44 6.26
N THR A 120 -10.61 -6.43 6.79
CA THR A 120 -10.14 -7.18 7.96
C THR A 120 -10.25 -8.68 7.72
N PRO A 121 -9.24 -9.46 8.11
CA PRO A 121 -9.34 -10.91 8.09
C PRO A 121 -10.24 -11.47 9.19
N GLU A 122 -10.62 -10.63 10.17
CA GLU A 122 -11.35 -11.04 11.36
C GLU A 122 -12.82 -10.63 11.31
N LEU A 123 -13.66 -11.42 11.98
CA LEU A 123 -15.07 -11.09 12.18
C LEU A 123 -15.17 -9.94 13.19
N ILE A 124 -15.77 -8.83 12.78
CA ILE A 124 -16.06 -7.70 13.68
C ILE A 124 -17.53 -7.67 14.04
N ILE A 125 -17.82 -7.79 15.32
CA ILE A 125 -19.15 -7.74 15.88
C ILE A 125 -19.34 -6.38 16.55
N LYS A 126 -20.42 -5.69 16.21
CA LYS A 126 -20.84 -4.45 16.84
C LYS A 126 -21.89 -4.74 17.87
N LYS A 127 -21.68 -4.26 19.09
CA LYS A 127 -22.68 -4.31 20.15
C LYS A 127 -23.86 -3.44 19.76
N GLY A 128 -25.05 -4.02 19.73
CA GLY A 128 -26.30 -3.33 19.43
C GLY A 128 -27.08 -2.96 20.69
N ASN A 129 -28.35 -2.64 20.51
CA ASN A 129 -29.27 -2.24 21.59
C ASN A 129 -29.83 -3.48 22.33
N MET A 130 -30.34 -3.24 23.53
CA MET A 130 -31.04 -4.25 24.29
C MET A 130 -32.36 -4.59 23.59
N ASN A 131 -32.61 -5.87 23.37
CA ASN A 131 -33.88 -6.33 22.87
C ASN A 131 -34.86 -6.34 24.05
N SER A 132 -35.89 -5.50 24.01
CA SER A 132 -36.86 -5.34 25.10
C SER A 132 -37.74 -6.58 25.34
N PHE A 133 -37.86 -7.47 24.34
CA PHE A 133 -38.66 -8.70 24.43
C PHE A 133 -37.93 -9.79 25.20
N TYR A 134 -36.64 -9.98 24.92
CA TYR A 134 -35.79 -11.02 25.55
C TYR A 134 -34.96 -10.47 26.71
N ASN A 135 -34.95 -9.15 26.94
CA ASN A 135 -34.09 -8.47 27.91
C ASN A 135 -32.60 -8.80 27.75
N GLU A 136 -32.17 -9.05 26.50
CA GLU A 136 -30.79 -9.42 26.14
C GLU A 136 -30.18 -8.40 25.16
N MET A 137 -28.87 -8.27 25.23
CA MET A 137 -28.14 -7.45 24.25
C MET A 137 -28.06 -8.14 22.92
N VAL A 138 -28.49 -7.49 21.87
CA VAL A 138 -28.32 -7.93 20.49
C VAL A 138 -27.01 -7.43 19.97
N SER A 139 -26.27 -8.29 19.31
CA SER A 139 -25.05 -7.93 18.58
C SER A 139 -25.28 -8.16 17.09
N SER A 140 -24.75 -7.28 16.28
CA SER A 140 -24.80 -7.39 14.82
C SER A 140 -23.40 -7.54 14.27
N VAL A 141 -23.26 -8.33 13.18
CA VAL A 141 -21.99 -8.43 12.44
C VAL A 141 -21.77 -7.11 11.70
N ALA A 142 -20.69 -6.42 12.02
CA ALA A 142 -20.29 -5.20 11.31
C ALA A 142 -19.48 -5.52 10.05
N TYR A 143 -18.56 -6.47 10.16
CA TYR A 143 -17.77 -6.98 9.04
C TYR A 143 -17.63 -8.48 9.17
N PHE A 144 -17.89 -9.20 8.07
CA PHE A 144 -17.64 -10.64 7.99
C PHE A 144 -16.14 -10.91 7.88
N ALA A 145 -15.71 -12.00 8.49
CA ALA A 145 -14.33 -12.46 8.36
C ALA A 145 -13.98 -12.74 6.90
N ASN A 146 -12.85 -12.22 6.43
CA ASN A 146 -12.26 -12.59 5.17
C ASN A 146 -10.89 -13.27 5.40
N PRO A 147 -10.88 -14.58 5.71
CA PRO A 147 -9.63 -15.31 5.99
C PRO A 147 -8.72 -15.42 4.74
N ASN A 148 -9.27 -15.17 3.55
CA ASN A 148 -8.56 -15.18 2.28
C ASN A 148 -8.12 -13.78 1.82
N LEU A 149 -8.10 -12.81 2.73
CA LEU A 149 -7.61 -11.47 2.41
C LEU A 149 -6.15 -11.54 1.94
N LYS A 150 -5.92 -11.08 0.71
CA LYS A 150 -4.63 -11.08 0.03
C LYS A 150 -4.29 -9.69 -0.45
N TRP A 151 -2.99 -9.47 -0.67
CA TRP A 151 -2.53 -8.30 -1.38
C TRP A 151 -3.06 -8.28 -2.81
N GLU A 152 -3.48 -7.12 -3.25
CA GLU A 152 -3.74 -6.86 -4.66
C GLU A 152 -2.40 -6.79 -5.39
N LYS A 153 -2.26 -7.55 -6.46
CA LYS A 153 -1.03 -7.62 -7.25
C LYS A 153 -1.25 -7.00 -8.62
N THR A 154 -0.44 -6.01 -8.94
CA THR A 154 -0.44 -5.35 -10.25
C THR A 154 0.86 -5.64 -10.97
N ARG A 155 0.77 -6.17 -12.19
CA ARG A 155 1.91 -6.39 -13.09
C ARG A 155 1.98 -5.27 -14.10
N SER A 156 3.17 -4.69 -14.25
CA SER A 156 3.43 -3.61 -15.18
C SER A 156 4.52 -3.98 -16.15
N THR A 157 4.29 -3.71 -17.42
CA THR A 157 5.29 -3.86 -18.49
C THR A 157 5.37 -2.54 -19.23
N ASN A 158 6.57 -1.98 -19.34
CA ASN A 158 6.81 -0.76 -20.07
C ASN A 158 7.92 -0.97 -21.08
N ILE A 159 7.74 -0.46 -22.28
CA ILE A 159 8.75 -0.45 -23.35
C ILE A 159 8.78 0.98 -23.89
N GLY A 160 9.97 1.55 -24.01
CA GLY A 160 10.17 2.90 -24.49
C GLY A 160 11.40 2.99 -25.40
N LEU A 161 11.30 3.83 -26.39
CA LEU A 161 12.42 4.24 -27.25
C LEU A 161 12.67 5.73 -27.01
N GLU A 162 13.88 6.06 -26.65
CA GLU A 162 14.34 7.44 -26.54
C GLU A 162 15.38 7.71 -27.62
N SER A 163 15.27 8.83 -28.27
CA SER A 163 16.24 9.25 -29.29
C SER A 163 16.51 10.75 -29.23
N SER A 164 17.75 11.12 -29.46
CA SER A 164 18.18 12.51 -29.55
C SER A 164 19.06 12.75 -30.78
N PHE A 165 18.81 13.87 -31.44
CA PHE A 165 19.42 14.26 -32.69
C PHE A 165 19.85 15.72 -32.67
N LEU A 166 20.75 16.10 -33.60
CA LEU A 166 21.15 17.47 -33.86
C LEU A 166 21.63 18.21 -32.60
N ASP A 167 22.63 17.68 -31.93
CA ASP A 167 23.18 18.22 -30.67
C ASP A 167 22.11 18.39 -29.59
N ASN A 168 21.23 17.37 -29.44
CA ASN A 168 20.11 17.33 -28.49
C ASN A 168 19.02 18.41 -28.74
N ARG A 169 18.98 19.01 -29.93
CA ARG A 169 17.91 19.96 -30.28
C ARG A 169 16.58 19.29 -30.57
N LEU A 170 16.61 18.04 -31.01
CA LEU A 170 15.43 17.21 -31.23
C LEU A 170 15.49 15.99 -30.31
N GLN A 171 14.51 15.85 -29.43
CA GLN A 171 14.36 14.71 -28.51
C GLN A 171 12.97 14.10 -28.67
N LEU A 172 12.91 12.79 -28.75
CA LEU A 172 11.69 12.00 -28.93
C LEU A 172 11.66 10.87 -27.90
#